data_027a42c55040a617a4cbc67c3f676ff8
#
_entry.id   027a42c55040a617a4cbc67c3f676ff8
#
_cell.length_a   1.000
_cell.length_b   1.000
_cell.length_c   1.000
_cell.angle_alpha   90.00
_cell.angle_beta   90.00
_cell.angle_gamma   90.00
#
_symmetry.space_group_name_H-M   'P 1'
#
loop_
_entity.id
_entity.type
_entity.pdbx_description
1 polymer ?
#
loop_
_entity_poly.entity_id
_entity_poly.type
_entity_poly.pdbx_seq_one_letter_code
_entity_poly.pdbx_strand_id
1 'polypeptide(L)'
;MALTDMQIKKLKPKENRFLVTDEKGLVLRVAPSGSKTFCFRYMLKGKPRIMTLGKYPSMSLLDARARLKVERDRIDTGIDPLDAKRKIELNTFTDLFDEFWEKELSAQPAGKERRRLIDKDVLPEWADRPLASITRRDAVLLLDKVKGRGATVTANRLLGVLVRVFNFACERGVLDFSPLSGMRRSKEKPRTRALTDEEIKLVWNNLNTELSDHIPRGILLNQNNIDIYCMTKLALKTILLTGQRPIEVVTMEWSHLEKDFWIIPAAATKTRTENRVPILPMFADVLKQAKQYGSGKKYVFTSSQSNKNHIDRLTLSNAIRRHREQMGIKERFTPHDLRRTMRTKLAELGVNDIIAEQVLGHKLSGIVGVYNRYQYDAEKRQALALWEKRLSEIIQPAPPDKNVIPFKGARHG
;
A
#
# COMPACT_ATOMS: atom_id res chain seq x y z
N MET A 1 -8.26 -38.29 50.78
CA MET A 1 -9.66 -37.91 51.14
C MET A 1 -10.06 -36.69 50.34
N ALA A 2 -11.25 -36.67 49.78
CA ALA A 2 -11.79 -35.48 49.08
C ALA A 2 -11.92 -34.31 50.08
N LEU A 3 -11.53 -33.11 49.68
CA LEU A 3 -11.65 -31.89 50.44
C LEU A 3 -13.13 -31.47 50.60
N THR A 4 -13.48 -30.82 51.68
CA THR A 4 -14.76 -30.14 51.87
C THR A 4 -14.52 -28.62 51.96
N ASP A 5 -15.55 -27.83 51.61
CA ASP A 5 -15.45 -26.36 51.69
C ASP A 5 -15.20 -25.89 53.13
N MET A 6 -15.74 -26.60 54.14
CA MET A 6 -15.49 -26.33 55.53
C MET A 6 -14.02 -26.56 55.92
N GLN A 7 -13.39 -27.61 55.40
CA GLN A 7 -11.97 -27.86 55.63
C GLN A 7 -11.11 -26.79 54.96
N ILE A 8 -11.44 -26.37 53.73
CA ILE A 8 -10.75 -25.30 53.01
C ILE A 8 -10.81 -23.99 53.85
N LYS A 9 -11.97 -23.64 54.40
CA LYS A 9 -12.13 -22.44 55.23
C LYS A 9 -11.23 -22.46 56.49
N LYS A 10 -11.13 -23.61 57.14
CA LYS A 10 -10.36 -23.81 58.40
C LYS A 10 -8.84 -23.87 58.19
N LEU A 11 -8.33 -24.03 56.97
CA LEU A 11 -6.88 -24.07 56.71
C LEU A 11 -6.23 -22.72 57.06
N LYS A 12 -5.27 -22.75 58.01
CA LYS A 12 -4.45 -21.59 58.37
C LYS A 12 -3.16 -21.55 57.53
N PRO A 13 -2.61 -20.36 57.23
CA PRO A 13 -1.32 -20.24 56.56
C PRO A 13 -0.18 -20.78 57.47
N LYS A 14 0.90 -21.22 56.85
CA LYS A 14 2.16 -21.62 57.49
C LYS A 14 3.30 -20.74 56.99
N GLU A 15 4.47 -20.80 57.60
CA GLU A 15 5.67 -20.06 57.17
C GLU A 15 6.00 -20.28 55.69
N ASN A 16 5.87 -21.53 55.24
CA ASN A 16 6.08 -21.89 53.85
C ASN A 16 4.77 -22.25 53.17
N ARG A 17 4.70 -21.98 51.83
CA ARG A 17 3.58 -22.44 50.99
C ARG A 17 3.47 -23.97 51.05
N PHE A 18 2.26 -24.49 51.16
CA PHE A 18 2.01 -25.92 51.14
C PHE A 18 0.82 -26.29 50.26
N LEU A 19 0.76 -27.55 49.89
CA LEU A 19 -0.31 -28.11 49.02
C LEU A 19 -1.14 -29.07 49.85
N VAL A 20 -2.46 -28.98 49.71
CA VAL A 20 -3.42 -29.95 50.25
C VAL A 20 -4.05 -30.67 49.06
N THR A 21 -3.95 -31.99 49.02
CA THR A 21 -4.43 -32.79 47.88
C THR A 21 -5.91 -33.07 48.08
N ASP A 22 -6.67 -32.86 46.98
CA ASP A 22 -8.04 -33.31 46.81
C ASP A 22 -8.06 -34.61 45.97
N GLU A 23 -9.04 -34.84 45.15
CA GLU A 23 -9.13 -36.00 44.26
C GLU A 23 -8.61 -35.71 42.86
N LYS A 24 -8.23 -36.78 42.13
CA LYS A 24 -7.94 -36.74 40.66
C LYS A 24 -6.88 -35.70 40.22
N GLY A 25 -5.95 -35.34 41.11
CA GLY A 25 -4.89 -34.37 40.81
C GLY A 25 -5.24 -32.93 41.11
N LEU A 26 -6.42 -32.63 41.66
CA LEU A 26 -6.73 -31.33 42.22
C LEU A 26 -5.96 -31.13 43.53
N VAL A 27 -5.30 -29.98 43.64
CA VAL A 27 -4.59 -29.58 44.86
C VAL A 27 -4.95 -28.15 45.21
N LEU A 28 -5.08 -27.89 46.51
CA LEU A 28 -5.21 -26.52 47.04
C LEU A 28 -3.86 -26.04 47.51
N ARG A 29 -3.35 -24.98 46.92
CA ARG A 29 -2.12 -24.29 47.33
C ARG A 29 -2.48 -23.19 48.32
N VAL A 30 -1.90 -23.24 49.52
CA VAL A 30 -2.03 -22.22 50.57
C VAL A 30 -0.72 -21.46 50.67
N ALA A 31 -0.77 -20.15 50.45
CA ALA A 31 0.40 -19.28 50.54
C ALA A 31 0.59 -18.77 51.99
N PRO A 32 1.80 -18.31 52.37
CA PRO A 32 2.04 -17.70 53.70
C PRO A 32 1.13 -16.48 53.94
N SER A 33 0.72 -15.77 52.88
CA SER A 33 -0.24 -14.65 52.95
C SER A 33 -1.68 -15.07 53.26
N GLY A 34 -1.95 -16.38 53.42
CA GLY A 34 -3.30 -16.90 53.60
C GLY A 34 -4.11 -17.08 52.31
N SER A 35 -3.58 -16.68 51.14
CA SER A 35 -4.23 -16.87 49.86
C SER A 35 -4.31 -18.36 49.49
N LYS A 36 -5.51 -18.81 49.10
CA LYS A 36 -5.80 -20.20 48.77
C LYS A 36 -6.10 -20.28 47.25
N THR A 37 -5.44 -21.20 46.56
CA THR A 37 -5.51 -21.30 45.10
C THR A 37 -5.66 -22.76 44.69
N PHE A 38 -6.70 -23.06 43.89
CA PHE A 38 -6.87 -24.38 43.29
C PHE A 38 -5.88 -24.55 42.16
N CYS A 39 -5.19 -25.70 42.14
CA CYS A 39 -4.25 -26.07 41.08
C CYS A 39 -4.50 -27.51 40.63
N PHE A 40 -4.17 -27.80 39.41
CA PHE A 40 -4.16 -29.15 38.84
C PHE A 40 -2.73 -29.65 38.70
N ARG A 41 -2.42 -30.77 39.33
CA ARG A 41 -1.14 -31.45 39.23
C ARG A 41 -1.30 -32.69 38.34
N TYR A 42 -0.50 -32.78 37.29
CA TYR A 42 -0.54 -33.88 36.30
C TYR A 42 0.85 -34.27 35.85
N MET A 43 0.92 -35.41 35.20
CA MET A 43 2.14 -35.90 34.55
C MET A 43 1.99 -35.75 33.06
N LEU A 44 3.00 -35.22 32.35
CA LEU A 44 3.08 -35.16 30.93
C LEU A 44 4.45 -35.64 30.45
N LYS A 45 4.47 -36.68 29.61
CA LYS A 45 5.71 -37.28 29.11
C LYS A 45 6.73 -37.58 30.23
N GLY A 46 6.25 -38.12 31.35
CA GLY A 46 7.08 -38.47 32.52
C GLY A 46 7.51 -37.32 33.40
N LYS A 47 7.12 -36.06 33.10
CA LYS A 47 7.47 -34.87 33.90
C LYS A 47 6.25 -34.35 34.66
N PRO A 48 6.41 -34.04 36.00
CA PRO A 48 5.33 -33.46 36.78
C PRO A 48 5.10 -31.99 36.40
N ARG A 49 3.84 -31.61 36.22
CA ARG A 49 3.39 -30.23 35.94
C ARG A 49 2.29 -29.81 36.91
N ILE A 50 2.19 -28.50 37.15
CA ILE A 50 1.14 -27.92 37.98
C ILE A 50 0.56 -26.69 37.28
N MET A 51 -0.74 -26.62 37.17
CA MET A 51 -1.50 -25.54 36.52
C MET A 51 -2.44 -24.89 37.55
N THR A 52 -2.51 -23.58 37.57
CA THR A 52 -3.45 -22.82 38.41
C THR A 52 -4.83 -22.82 37.74
N LEU A 53 -5.88 -23.23 38.52
CA LEU A 53 -7.26 -23.22 38.07
C LEU A 53 -8.01 -21.95 38.47
N GLY A 54 -7.89 -21.52 39.72
CA GLY A 54 -8.52 -20.30 40.25
C GLY A 54 -8.29 -20.07 41.72
N LYS A 55 -8.64 -18.88 42.22
CA LYS A 55 -8.48 -18.50 43.63
C LYS A 55 -9.77 -18.78 44.41
N TYR A 56 -9.63 -19.33 45.60
CA TYR A 56 -10.70 -19.41 46.59
C TYR A 56 -10.79 -18.09 47.38
N PRO A 57 -11.99 -17.54 47.71
CA PRO A 57 -13.32 -18.09 47.45
C PRO A 57 -13.95 -17.70 46.09
N SER A 58 -13.27 -16.91 45.25
CA SER A 58 -13.83 -16.50 43.92
C SER A 58 -14.16 -17.68 43.01
N MET A 59 -13.52 -18.83 43.21
CA MET A 59 -13.86 -20.12 42.59
C MET A 59 -14.25 -21.09 43.74
N SER A 60 -15.40 -21.70 43.63
CA SER A 60 -15.86 -22.73 44.54
C SER A 60 -15.10 -24.05 44.33
N LEU A 61 -15.17 -24.97 45.31
CA LEU A 61 -14.57 -26.30 45.18
C LEU A 61 -15.29 -27.09 44.05
N LEU A 62 -16.60 -26.89 43.88
CA LEU A 62 -17.37 -27.51 42.83
C LEU A 62 -16.92 -27.04 41.45
N ASP A 63 -16.75 -25.74 41.26
CA ASP A 63 -16.25 -25.16 40.00
C ASP A 63 -14.79 -25.61 39.70
N ALA A 64 -13.94 -25.71 40.74
CA ALA A 64 -12.59 -26.21 40.59
C ALA A 64 -12.56 -27.66 40.09
N ARG A 65 -13.43 -28.52 40.60
CA ARG A 65 -13.58 -29.91 40.15
C ARG A 65 -14.14 -30.00 38.72
N ALA A 66 -15.13 -29.17 38.40
CA ALA A 66 -15.67 -29.09 37.04
C ALA A 66 -14.58 -28.67 36.01
N ARG A 67 -13.82 -27.62 36.35
CA ARG A 67 -12.70 -27.16 35.52
C ARG A 67 -11.58 -28.17 35.41
N LEU A 68 -11.26 -28.90 36.50
CA LEU A 68 -10.29 -29.99 36.49
C LEU A 68 -10.67 -31.06 35.44
N LYS A 69 -11.96 -31.43 35.37
CA LYS A 69 -12.43 -32.42 34.41
C LYS A 69 -12.13 -31.99 32.96
N VAL A 70 -12.45 -30.75 32.62
CA VAL A 70 -12.18 -30.18 31.27
C VAL A 70 -10.68 -30.22 30.94
N GLU A 71 -9.83 -29.80 31.89
CA GLU A 71 -8.38 -29.77 31.63
C GLU A 71 -7.78 -31.20 31.57
N ARG A 72 -8.38 -32.16 32.24
CA ARG A 72 -7.96 -33.56 32.18
C ARG A 72 -8.33 -34.18 30.83
N ASP A 73 -9.56 -33.96 30.34
CA ASP A 73 -10.00 -34.42 29.02
C ASP A 73 -9.07 -33.89 27.90
N ARG A 74 -8.50 -32.68 28.06
CA ARG A 74 -7.48 -32.12 27.14
C ARG A 74 -6.17 -32.93 27.17
N ILE A 75 -5.69 -33.34 28.35
CA ILE A 75 -4.48 -34.17 28.45
C ILE A 75 -4.70 -35.52 27.81
N ASP A 76 -5.88 -36.13 28.02
CA ASP A 76 -6.23 -37.42 27.44
C ASP A 76 -6.30 -37.37 25.91
N THR A 77 -6.58 -36.20 25.33
CA THR A 77 -6.47 -35.92 23.88
C THR A 77 -5.07 -35.50 23.42
N GLY A 78 -4.05 -35.55 24.29
CA GLY A 78 -2.66 -35.24 23.98
C GLY A 78 -2.29 -33.75 24.00
N ILE A 79 -3.20 -32.89 24.44
CA ILE A 79 -3.00 -31.43 24.52
C ILE A 79 -2.54 -31.03 25.94
N ASP A 80 -1.38 -30.38 26.03
CA ASP A 80 -0.94 -29.82 27.32
C ASP A 80 -1.73 -28.54 27.66
N PRO A 81 -2.50 -28.53 28.79
CA PRO A 81 -3.26 -27.34 29.19
C PRO A 81 -2.40 -26.09 29.45
N LEU A 82 -1.15 -26.26 29.90
CA LEU A 82 -0.23 -25.13 30.10
C LEU A 82 0.26 -24.56 28.76
N ASP A 83 0.52 -25.39 27.77
CA ASP A 83 0.91 -24.92 26.45
C ASP A 83 -0.28 -24.33 25.71
N ALA A 84 -1.48 -24.89 25.85
CA ALA A 84 -2.72 -24.32 25.36
C ALA A 84 -2.98 -22.93 25.97
N LYS A 85 -2.78 -22.81 27.30
CA LYS A 85 -2.92 -21.53 28.01
C LYS A 85 -1.86 -20.51 27.56
N ARG A 86 -0.60 -20.91 27.41
CA ARG A 86 0.47 -20.06 26.86
C ARG A 86 0.19 -19.60 25.43
N LYS A 87 -0.33 -20.49 24.57
CA LYS A 87 -0.76 -20.10 23.23
C LYS A 87 -1.87 -19.04 23.23
N ILE A 88 -2.77 -19.10 24.22
CA ILE A 88 -3.88 -18.12 24.35
C ILE A 88 -3.40 -16.79 24.95
N GLU A 89 -2.46 -16.83 25.90
CA GLU A 89 -1.98 -15.62 26.61
C GLU A 89 -0.95 -14.81 25.80
N LEU A 90 -0.25 -15.41 24.82
CA LEU A 90 0.85 -14.79 24.06
C LEU A 90 0.48 -14.27 22.67
N ASN A 91 -0.80 -14.35 22.28
CA ASN A 91 -1.17 -14.02 20.90
C ASN A 91 -2.30 -13.01 20.85
N THR A 92 -1.99 -11.76 21.16
CA THR A 92 -2.81 -10.62 20.75
C THR A 92 -2.62 -10.36 19.26
N PHE A 93 -3.50 -9.57 18.68
CA PHE A 93 -3.34 -9.15 17.28
C PHE A 93 -2.02 -8.37 17.09
N THR A 94 -1.62 -7.55 18.05
CA THR A 94 -0.36 -6.79 18.00
C THR A 94 0.85 -7.72 17.95
N ASP A 95 0.92 -8.72 18.85
CA ASP A 95 2.05 -9.66 18.88
C ASP A 95 2.24 -10.38 17.56
N LEU A 96 1.14 -10.90 16.99
CA LEU A 96 1.17 -11.56 15.69
C LEU A 96 1.57 -10.58 14.57
N PHE A 97 1.02 -9.36 14.58
CA PHE A 97 1.28 -8.40 13.52
C PHE A 97 2.73 -7.91 13.56
N ASP A 98 3.31 -7.73 14.74
CA ASP A 98 4.71 -7.33 14.87
C ASP A 98 5.65 -8.46 14.42
N GLU A 99 5.36 -9.73 14.72
CA GLU A 99 6.10 -10.86 14.15
C GLU A 99 5.97 -10.92 12.62
N PHE A 100 4.76 -10.75 12.09
CA PHE A 100 4.50 -10.69 10.66
C PHE A 100 5.22 -9.52 9.98
N TRP A 101 5.26 -8.36 10.64
CA TRP A 101 5.99 -7.19 10.18
C TRP A 101 7.48 -7.49 10.02
N GLU A 102 8.10 -8.04 11.06
CA GLU A 102 9.52 -8.34 11.04
C GLU A 102 9.90 -9.39 9.99
N LYS A 103 9.11 -10.45 9.90
CA LYS A 103 9.45 -11.61 9.05
C LYS A 103 9.09 -11.41 7.58
N GLU A 104 8.03 -10.69 7.25
CA GLU A 104 7.54 -10.63 5.88
C GLU A 104 7.33 -9.22 5.34
N LEU A 105 6.79 -8.31 6.13
CA LEU A 105 6.25 -7.09 5.60
C LEU A 105 7.27 -5.96 5.51
N SER A 106 8.22 -5.88 6.45
CA SER A 106 9.21 -4.79 6.54
C SER A 106 10.09 -4.66 5.31
N ALA A 107 10.49 -5.76 4.69
CA ALA A 107 11.31 -5.81 3.50
C ALA A 107 10.54 -5.53 2.20
N GLN A 108 9.20 -5.50 2.23
CA GLN A 108 8.40 -5.27 1.03
C GLN A 108 8.30 -3.78 0.69
N PRO A 109 8.37 -3.39 -0.59
CA PRO A 109 8.25 -1.97 -1.00
C PRO A 109 6.98 -1.28 -0.51
N ALA A 110 5.87 -2.03 -0.40
CA ALA A 110 4.59 -1.53 0.10
C ALA A 110 4.39 -1.76 1.61
N GLY A 111 5.40 -2.26 2.32
CA GLY A 111 5.30 -2.63 3.73
C GLY A 111 4.86 -1.46 4.62
N LYS A 112 5.57 -0.34 4.53
CA LYS A 112 5.26 0.86 5.32
C LYS A 112 3.81 1.36 5.14
N GLU A 113 3.28 1.32 3.91
CA GLU A 113 1.90 1.73 3.65
C GLU A 113 0.90 0.71 4.23
N ARG A 114 1.20 -0.58 4.15
CA ARG A 114 0.37 -1.62 4.76
C ARG A 114 0.37 -1.53 6.28
N ARG A 115 1.53 -1.25 6.89
CA ARG A 115 1.63 -0.99 8.33
C ARG A 115 0.76 0.19 8.72
N ARG A 116 0.86 1.31 8.00
CA ARG A 116 0.05 2.50 8.24
C ARG A 116 -1.47 2.22 8.20
N LEU A 117 -1.92 1.32 7.33
CA LEU A 117 -3.33 0.91 7.30
C LEU A 117 -3.73 0.15 8.56
N ILE A 118 -2.89 -0.76 9.03
CA ILE A 118 -3.12 -1.53 10.26
C ILE A 118 -3.09 -0.60 11.48
N ASP A 119 -2.07 0.25 11.61
CA ASP A 119 -1.92 1.20 12.73
C ASP A 119 -3.13 2.13 12.83
N LYS A 120 -3.65 2.59 11.69
CA LYS A 120 -4.76 3.54 11.65
C LYS A 120 -6.13 2.89 11.90
N ASP A 121 -6.39 1.76 11.28
CA ASP A 121 -7.76 1.24 11.15
C ASP A 121 -7.99 -0.05 11.96
N VAL A 122 -6.94 -0.78 12.35
CA VAL A 122 -7.06 -2.09 13.03
C VAL A 122 -6.61 -2.03 14.48
N LEU A 123 -5.39 -1.53 14.75
CA LEU A 123 -4.85 -1.52 16.10
C LEU A 123 -5.74 -0.78 17.11
N PRO A 124 -6.45 0.32 16.79
CA PRO A 124 -7.34 0.97 17.75
C PRO A 124 -8.46 0.07 18.29
N GLU A 125 -8.81 -0.99 17.55
CA GLU A 125 -9.90 -1.90 17.94
C GLU A 125 -9.42 -3.31 18.31
N TRP A 126 -8.26 -3.75 17.78
CA TRP A 126 -7.84 -5.15 17.90
C TRP A 126 -6.49 -5.34 18.60
N ALA A 127 -5.77 -4.28 18.98
CA ALA A 127 -4.41 -4.38 19.51
C ALA A 127 -4.26 -5.47 20.57
N ASP A 128 -5.06 -5.40 21.64
CA ASP A 128 -4.98 -6.28 22.80
C ASP A 128 -5.94 -7.47 22.71
N ARG A 129 -6.65 -7.64 21.59
CA ARG A 129 -7.60 -8.75 21.43
C ARG A 129 -6.86 -10.06 21.19
N PRO A 130 -7.21 -11.12 21.91
CA PRO A 130 -6.73 -12.46 21.61
C PRO A 130 -7.15 -12.86 20.17
N LEU A 131 -6.20 -13.39 19.40
CA LEU A 131 -6.45 -13.78 17.99
C LEU A 131 -7.62 -14.73 17.81
N ALA A 132 -7.75 -15.70 18.71
CA ALA A 132 -8.85 -16.67 18.71
C ALA A 132 -10.24 -16.02 18.93
N SER A 133 -10.29 -14.80 19.45
CA SER A 133 -11.54 -14.05 19.69
C SER A 133 -11.97 -13.23 18.49
N ILE A 134 -11.10 -13.05 17.49
CA ILE A 134 -11.40 -12.25 16.30
C ILE A 134 -12.15 -13.11 15.30
N THR A 135 -13.37 -12.70 14.99
CA THR A 135 -14.28 -13.43 14.11
C THR A 135 -14.35 -12.78 12.73
N ARG A 136 -14.94 -13.50 11.77
CA ARG A 136 -15.30 -12.94 10.47
C ARG A 136 -16.19 -11.71 10.59
N ARG A 137 -17.13 -11.72 11.56
CA ARG A 137 -18.04 -10.60 11.80
C ARG A 137 -17.27 -9.33 12.21
N ASP A 138 -16.27 -9.46 13.07
CA ASP A 138 -15.43 -8.32 13.47
C ASP A 138 -14.73 -7.70 12.24
N ALA A 139 -14.17 -8.53 11.37
CA ALA A 139 -13.54 -8.05 10.14
C ALA A 139 -14.53 -7.35 9.19
N VAL A 140 -15.75 -7.87 9.06
CA VAL A 140 -16.80 -7.22 8.25
C VAL A 140 -17.14 -5.84 8.83
N LEU A 141 -17.37 -5.73 10.13
CA LEU A 141 -17.69 -4.45 10.79
C LEU A 141 -16.57 -3.43 10.63
N LEU A 142 -15.31 -3.85 10.82
CA LEU A 142 -14.13 -3.01 10.61
C LEU A 142 -14.06 -2.48 9.17
N LEU A 143 -14.22 -3.38 8.19
CA LEU A 143 -14.17 -3.00 6.77
C LEU A 143 -15.34 -2.10 6.37
N ASP A 144 -16.54 -2.32 6.93
CA ASP A 144 -17.69 -1.48 6.65
C ASP A 144 -17.51 -0.07 7.23
N LYS A 145 -16.89 0.08 8.40
CA LYS A 145 -16.48 1.38 8.95
C LYS A 145 -15.52 2.12 8.00
N VAL A 146 -14.56 1.41 7.40
CA VAL A 146 -13.65 1.99 6.41
C VAL A 146 -14.38 2.38 5.12
N LYS A 147 -15.31 1.54 4.64
CA LYS A 147 -16.14 1.83 3.45
C LYS A 147 -17.08 3.01 3.69
N GLY A 148 -17.67 3.13 4.88
CA GLY A 148 -18.57 4.23 5.27
C GLY A 148 -17.91 5.61 5.14
N ARG A 149 -16.58 5.69 5.18
CA ARG A 149 -15.81 6.91 4.88
C ARG A 149 -15.60 7.16 3.38
N GLY A 150 -16.25 6.43 2.48
CA GLY A 150 -16.04 6.49 1.03
C GLY A 150 -14.75 5.81 0.55
N ALA A 151 -14.07 5.02 1.41
CA ALA A 151 -12.73 4.50 1.15
C ALA A 151 -12.74 2.99 0.76
N THR A 152 -13.58 2.59 -0.19
CA THR A 152 -13.75 1.18 -0.63
C THR A 152 -12.43 0.54 -1.07
N VAL A 153 -11.59 1.25 -1.83
CA VAL A 153 -10.27 0.76 -2.27
C VAL A 153 -9.36 0.50 -1.06
N THR A 154 -9.40 1.37 -0.05
CA THR A 154 -8.63 1.20 1.19
C THR A 154 -9.12 -0.03 1.96
N ALA A 155 -10.43 -0.23 2.08
CA ALA A 155 -11.02 -1.41 2.72
C ALA A 155 -10.58 -2.71 2.02
N ASN A 156 -10.54 -2.73 0.68
CA ASN A 156 -10.06 -3.90 -0.08
C ASN A 156 -8.56 -4.17 0.15
N ARG A 157 -7.74 -3.13 0.24
CA ARG A 157 -6.31 -3.26 0.57
C ARG A 157 -6.13 -3.77 1.99
N LEU A 158 -6.88 -3.22 2.93
CA LEU A 158 -6.88 -3.64 4.33
C LEU A 158 -7.28 -5.12 4.47
N LEU A 159 -8.36 -5.55 3.81
CA LEU A 159 -8.76 -6.96 3.75
C LEU A 159 -7.60 -7.84 3.23
N GLY A 160 -6.90 -7.41 2.17
CA GLY A 160 -5.77 -8.16 1.64
C GLY A 160 -4.62 -8.33 2.65
N VAL A 161 -4.35 -7.31 3.46
CA VAL A 161 -3.33 -7.39 4.53
C VAL A 161 -3.81 -8.30 5.64
N LEU A 162 -5.05 -8.12 6.12
CA LEU A 162 -5.63 -8.94 7.20
C LEU A 162 -5.67 -10.42 6.85
N VAL A 163 -6.11 -10.76 5.63
CA VAL A 163 -6.11 -12.16 5.16
C VAL A 163 -4.68 -12.74 5.22
N ARG A 164 -3.65 -11.98 4.81
CA ARG A 164 -2.27 -12.47 4.87
C ARG A 164 -1.78 -12.63 6.31
N VAL A 165 -2.11 -11.71 7.22
CA VAL A 165 -1.77 -11.79 8.66
C VAL A 165 -2.39 -13.05 9.28
N PHE A 166 -3.68 -13.33 9.04
CA PHE A 166 -4.34 -14.51 9.58
C PHE A 166 -3.86 -15.83 8.94
N ASN A 167 -3.48 -15.80 7.66
CA ASN A 167 -2.85 -16.96 7.03
C ASN A 167 -1.46 -17.22 7.62
N PHE A 168 -0.68 -16.18 7.90
CA PHE A 168 0.59 -16.29 8.60
C PHE A 168 0.41 -16.90 10.00
N ALA A 169 -0.66 -16.54 10.73
CA ALA A 169 -1.00 -17.17 12.00
C ALA A 169 -1.25 -18.68 11.86
N CYS A 170 -1.92 -19.11 10.78
CA CYS A 170 -2.14 -20.52 10.49
C CYS A 170 -0.83 -21.24 10.12
N GLU A 171 0.01 -20.63 9.27
CA GLU A 171 1.33 -21.17 8.89
C GLU A 171 2.26 -21.35 10.10
N ARG A 172 2.11 -20.50 11.12
CA ARG A 172 2.85 -20.58 12.39
C ARG A 172 2.19 -21.53 13.43
N GLY A 173 1.06 -22.12 13.12
CA GLY A 173 0.31 -22.98 14.05
C GLY A 173 -0.28 -22.22 15.25
N VAL A 174 -0.45 -20.90 15.13
CA VAL A 174 -1.11 -20.05 16.12
C VAL A 174 -2.63 -20.23 16.06
N LEU A 175 -3.15 -20.35 14.84
CA LEU A 175 -4.55 -20.67 14.56
C LEU A 175 -4.64 -21.92 13.69
N ASP A 176 -5.66 -22.72 13.90
CA ASP A 176 -5.93 -23.91 13.07
C ASP A 176 -6.49 -23.52 11.69
N PHE A 177 -7.27 -22.42 11.63
CA PHE A 177 -7.83 -21.88 10.40
C PHE A 177 -8.03 -20.37 10.46
N SER A 178 -7.97 -19.72 9.31
CA SER A 178 -8.18 -18.28 9.19
C SER A 178 -9.67 -17.93 9.25
N PRO A 179 -10.11 -17.06 10.18
CA PRO A 179 -11.51 -16.59 10.22
C PRO A 179 -11.90 -15.79 8.98
N LEU A 180 -10.91 -15.29 8.21
CA LEU A 180 -11.11 -14.48 7.02
C LEU A 180 -11.08 -15.29 5.72
N SER A 181 -10.96 -16.61 5.79
CA SER A 181 -10.95 -17.49 4.61
C SER A 181 -12.21 -17.26 3.76
N GLY A 182 -12.04 -17.10 2.45
CA GLY A 182 -13.14 -16.92 1.50
C GLY A 182 -13.82 -15.54 1.55
N MET A 183 -13.31 -14.55 2.29
CA MET A 183 -13.80 -13.17 2.21
C MET A 183 -13.49 -12.55 0.84
N ARG A 184 -14.49 -11.89 0.25
CA ARG A 184 -14.37 -11.28 -1.09
C ARG A 184 -14.16 -9.77 -0.99
N ARG A 185 -13.34 -9.24 -1.90
CA ARG A 185 -13.18 -7.79 -2.07
C ARG A 185 -14.43 -7.20 -2.71
N SER A 186 -14.75 -5.97 -2.34
CA SER A 186 -15.78 -5.18 -3.02
C SER A 186 -15.33 -4.84 -4.45
N LYS A 187 -16.28 -4.75 -5.39
CA LYS A 187 -15.96 -4.29 -6.76
C LYS A 187 -15.41 -2.87 -6.72
N GLU A 188 -14.31 -2.65 -7.39
CA GLU A 188 -13.73 -1.33 -7.59
C GLU A 188 -14.07 -0.85 -9.00
N LYS A 189 -14.45 0.43 -9.13
CA LYS A 189 -14.60 1.05 -10.45
C LYS A 189 -13.22 1.50 -10.92
N PRO A 190 -12.69 0.99 -12.04
CA PRO A 190 -11.44 1.48 -12.60
C PRO A 190 -11.56 2.97 -12.94
N ARG A 191 -10.51 3.72 -12.72
CA ARG A 191 -10.43 5.08 -13.21
C ARG A 191 -10.20 5.06 -14.72
N THR A 192 -11.04 5.76 -15.46
CA THR A 192 -10.97 5.85 -16.93
C THR A 192 -10.57 7.24 -17.41
N ARG A 193 -10.25 8.18 -16.49
CA ARG A 193 -9.95 9.58 -16.76
C ARG A 193 -8.76 9.73 -17.72
N ALA A 194 -8.99 10.30 -18.88
CA ALA A 194 -8.01 10.87 -19.79
C ALA A 194 -8.39 12.34 -20.03
N LEU A 195 -7.42 13.21 -20.23
CA LEU A 195 -7.65 14.63 -20.49
C LEU A 195 -8.12 14.84 -21.95
N THR A 196 -9.03 15.79 -22.14
CA THR A 196 -9.40 16.26 -23.49
C THR A 196 -8.28 17.12 -24.09
N ASP A 197 -8.36 17.42 -25.39
CA ASP A 197 -7.37 18.27 -26.06
C ASP A 197 -7.32 19.67 -25.45
N GLU A 198 -8.48 20.24 -25.07
CA GLU A 198 -8.59 21.53 -24.37
C GLU A 198 -7.90 21.47 -23.02
N GLU A 199 -8.13 20.40 -22.25
CA GLU A 199 -7.50 20.23 -20.95
C GLU A 199 -5.98 20.01 -21.07
N ILE A 200 -5.53 19.27 -22.09
CA ILE A 200 -4.09 19.10 -22.40
C ILE A 200 -3.47 20.48 -22.66
N LYS A 201 -4.10 21.30 -23.47
CA LYS A 201 -3.67 22.68 -23.77
C LYS A 201 -3.59 23.53 -22.51
N LEU A 202 -4.63 23.49 -21.67
CA LEU A 202 -4.66 24.22 -20.41
C LEU A 202 -3.52 23.75 -19.48
N VAL A 203 -3.36 22.45 -19.27
CA VAL A 203 -2.27 21.88 -18.46
C VAL A 203 -0.92 22.34 -18.99
N TRP A 204 -0.68 22.17 -20.29
CA TRP A 204 0.61 22.50 -20.90
C TRP A 204 0.97 23.97 -20.72
N ASN A 205 0.04 24.88 -21.02
CA ASN A 205 0.26 26.32 -20.90
C ASN A 205 0.52 26.75 -19.45
N ASN A 206 -0.20 26.15 -18.50
CA ASN A 206 0.03 26.42 -17.07
C ASN A 206 1.34 25.80 -16.52
N LEU A 207 1.92 24.85 -17.24
CA LEU A 207 3.22 24.27 -16.93
C LEU A 207 4.38 24.96 -17.69
N ASN A 208 4.13 26.02 -18.49
CA ASN A 208 5.19 26.79 -19.11
C ASN A 208 6.01 27.50 -18.03
N THR A 209 7.32 27.53 -18.26
CA THR A 209 8.29 28.16 -17.39
C THR A 209 8.85 29.37 -18.12
N GLU A 210 8.38 30.58 -17.80
CA GLU A 210 9.02 31.81 -18.25
C GLU A 210 9.98 32.30 -17.18
N LEU A 211 11.20 32.65 -17.59
CA LEU A 211 12.16 33.31 -16.72
C LEU A 211 11.72 34.76 -16.54
N SER A 212 11.28 35.12 -15.36
CA SER A 212 11.25 36.51 -14.94
C SER A 212 12.52 36.75 -14.10
N ASP A 213 13.29 37.76 -14.47
CA ASP A 213 14.58 38.12 -13.83
C ASP A 213 14.44 38.55 -12.36
N HIS A 214 13.24 38.61 -11.83
CA HIS A 214 12.94 39.14 -10.49
C HIS A 214 12.39 38.11 -9.50
N ILE A 215 12.36 36.80 -9.85
CA ILE A 215 11.85 35.76 -8.98
C ILE A 215 13.00 34.96 -8.39
N PRO A 216 12.99 34.63 -7.07
CA PRO A 216 14.01 33.80 -6.47
C PRO A 216 14.17 32.48 -7.23
N ARG A 217 15.42 32.02 -7.45
CA ARG A 217 15.72 30.77 -8.16
C ARG A 217 14.84 29.64 -7.63
N GLY A 218 13.97 29.10 -8.48
CA GLY A 218 13.11 27.96 -8.17
C GLY A 218 11.60 28.24 -8.16
N ILE A 219 11.17 29.50 -8.18
CA ILE A 219 9.74 29.87 -8.28
C ILE A 219 9.53 30.59 -9.60
N LEU A 220 8.78 29.99 -10.51
CA LEU A 220 8.41 30.60 -11.78
C LEU A 220 6.89 30.71 -11.85
N LEU A 221 6.40 31.92 -11.99
CA LEU A 221 4.99 32.20 -12.23
C LEU A 221 4.70 32.09 -13.72
N ASN A 222 3.54 31.58 -14.07
CA ASN A 222 3.00 31.67 -15.42
C ASN A 222 2.05 32.86 -15.53
N GLN A 223 1.50 33.10 -16.73
CA GLN A 223 0.55 34.17 -16.98
C GLN A 223 -0.65 34.22 -16.01
N ASN A 224 -0.99 33.07 -15.39
CA ASN A 224 -2.07 32.91 -14.43
C ASN A 224 -1.60 32.97 -12.97
N ASN A 225 -0.36 33.37 -12.69
CA ASN A 225 0.22 33.44 -11.34
C ASN A 225 0.16 32.14 -10.53
N ILE A 226 0.25 30.99 -11.19
CA ILE A 226 0.24 29.69 -10.52
C ILE A 226 1.63 29.39 -9.97
N ASP A 227 1.76 29.38 -8.64
CA ASP A 227 3.01 29.09 -7.94
C ASP A 227 3.29 27.59 -7.86
N ILE A 228 3.81 27.02 -8.94
CA ILE A 228 4.31 25.65 -8.98
C ILE A 228 5.82 25.69 -9.24
N TYR A 229 6.58 25.04 -8.35
CA TYR A 229 8.04 24.91 -8.49
C TYR A 229 8.44 24.38 -9.88
N CYS A 230 9.41 25.03 -10.54
CA CYS A 230 9.76 24.79 -11.94
C CYS A 230 10.09 23.31 -12.24
N MET A 231 10.83 22.62 -11.35
CA MET A 231 11.12 21.18 -11.53
C MET A 231 9.86 20.33 -11.48
N THR A 232 8.83 20.73 -10.72
CA THR A 232 7.54 20.05 -10.69
C THR A 232 6.79 20.23 -12.02
N LYS A 233 6.83 21.43 -12.60
CA LYS A 233 6.26 21.71 -13.93
C LYS A 233 6.93 20.85 -15.00
N LEU A 234 8.26 20.86 -15.05
CA LEU A 234 9.05 20.08 -16.01
C LEU A 234 8.84 18.56 -15.86
N ALA A 235 8.76 18.05 -14.63
CA ALA A 235 8.45 16.64 -14.40
C ALA A 235 7.04 16.25 -14.86
N LEU A 236 6.02 17.11 -14.67
CA LEU A 236 4.67 16.87 -15.17
C LEU A 236 4.63 16.87 -16.71
N LYS A 237 5.35 17.80 -17.38
CA LYS A 237 5.52 17.79 -18.83
C LYS A 237 6.18 16.50 -19.31
N THR A 238 7.23 16.04 -18.62
CA THR A 238 7.90 14.78 -18.95
C THR A 238 6.94 13.59 -18.90
N ILE A 239 6.07 13.52 -17.88
CA ILE A 239 5.06 12.45 -17.79
C ILE A 239 4.12 12.50 -19.00
N LEU A 240 3.67 13.67 -19.40
CA LEU A 240 2.75 13.82 -20.55
C LEU A 240 3.44 13.48 -21.88
N LEU A 241 4.70 13.90 -22.05
CA LEU A 241 5.49 13.64 -23.28
C LEU A 241 5.86 12.18 -23.43
N THR A 242 6.30 11.51 -22.36
CA THR A 242 6.92 10.19 -22.43
C THR A 242 6.01 9.07 -21.95
N GLY A 243 4.93 9.38 -21.24
CA GLY A 243 4.05 8.41 -20.60
C GLY A 243 4.69 7.62 -19.46
N GLN A 244 5.87 7.99 -18.97
CA GLN A 244 6.53 7.22 -17.91
C GLN A 244 5.87 7.41 -16.56
N ARG A 245 6.09 6.47 -15.62
CA ARG A 245 5.47 6.55 -14.29
C ARG A 245 6.01 7.73 -13.50
N PRO A 246 5.18 8.42 -12.70
CA PRO A 246 5.63 9.56 -11.90
C PRO A 246 6.88 9.29 -11.06
N ILE A 247 7.03 8.07 -10.52
CA ILE A 247 8.21 7.71 -9.74
C ILE A 247 9.46 7.58 -10.62
N GLU A 248 9.35 7.02 -11.80
CA GLU A 248 10.45 6.88 -12.76
C GLU A 248 10.94 8.26 -13.22
N VAL A 249 10.00 9.20 -13.44
CA VAL A 249 10.35 10.58 -13.82
C VAL A 249 11.05 11.32 -12.68
N VAL A 250 10.50 11.32 -11.46
CA VAL A 250 11.13 12.08 -10.37
C VAL A 250 12.48 11.53 -9.92
N THR A 251 12.74 10.25 -10.17
CA THR A 251 14.04 9.60 -9.87
C THR A 251 14.99 9.55 -11.07
N MET A 252 14.68 10.24 -12.17
CA MET A 252 15.54 10.33 -13.34
C MET A 252 16.91 10.93 -12.95
N GLU A 253 17.99 10.23 -13.31
CA GLU A 253 19.35 10.71 -13.13
C GLU A 253 19.96 11.16 -14.46
N TRP A 254 20.87 12.11 -14.44
CA TRP A 254 21.60 12.52 -15.64
C TRP A 254 22.42 11.37 -16.23
N SER A 255 22.91 10.46 -15.40
CA SER A 255 23.60 9.23 -15.81
C SER A 255 22.73 8.25 -16.58
N HIS A 256 21.39 8.39 -16.52
CA HIS A 256 20.46 7.56 -17.26
C HIS A 256 20.23 8.06 -18.71
N LEU A 257 20.83 9.18 -19.09
CA LEU A 257 20.68 9.77 -20.42
C LEU A 257 21.85 9.34 -21.30
N GLU A 258 21.58 8.52 -22.29
CA GLU A 258 22.56 8.00 -23.23
C GLU A 258 22.18 8.40 -24.66
N LYS A 259 22.98 9.29 -25.28
CA LYS A 259 22.74 9.78 -26.66
C LYS A 259 21.26 10.24 -26.81
N ASP A 260 20.49 9.47 -27.58
CA ASP A 260 19.10 9.76 -27.94
C ASP A 260 18.08 9.03 -27.08
N PHE A 261 18.48 8.45 -25.95
CA PHE A 261 17.61 7.66 -25.10
C PHE A 261 17.74 8.03 -23.63
N TRP A 262 16.63 8.01 -22.93
CA TRP A 262 16.56 7.88 -21.50
C TRP A 262 16.44 6.40 -21.12
N ILE A 263 17.46 5.84 -20.48
CA ILE A 263 17.49 4.45 -20.03
C ILE A 263 16.98 4.40 -18.60
N ILE A 264 15.79 3.80 -18.40
CA ILE A 264 15.25 3.59 -17.06
C ILE A 264 15.76 2.24 -16.56
N PRO A 265 16.61 2.18 -15.53
CA PRO A 265 17.18 0.92 -15.06
C PRO A 265 16.11 -0.02 -14.54
N ALA A 266 16.30 -1.32 -14.70
CA ALA A 266 15.38 -2.35 -14.21
C ALA A 266 15.05 -2.21 -12.71
N ALA A 267 16.01 -1.80 -11.89
CA ALA A 267 15.84 -1.56 -10.46
C ALA A 267 14.87 -0.40 -10.15
N ALA A 268 14.75 0.59 -11.04
CA ALA A 268 13.86 1.74 -10.89
C ALA A 268 12.43 1.46 -11.40
N THR A 269 12.23 0.40 -12.19
CA THR A 269 10.92 0.07 -12.76
C THR A 269 10.13 -0.89 -11.88
N LYS A 270 8.80 -0.74 -11.88
CA LYS A 270 7.90 -1.68 -11.19
C LYS A 270 7.97 -3.10 -11.78
N THR A 271 8.25 -3.20 -13.07
CA THR A 271 8.31 -4.46 -13.82
C THR A 271 9.65 -5.18 -13.70
N ARG A 272 10.65 -4.53 -13.09
CA ARG A 272 12.04 -5.00 -13.01
C ARG A 272 12.63 -5.32 -14.40
N THR A 273 12.24 -4.52 -15.39
CA THR A 273 12.75 -4.60 -16.76
C THR A 273 13.23 -3.22 -17.15
N GLU A 274 14.38 -3.11 -17.78
CA GLU A 274 14.88 -1.86 -18.36
C GLU A 274 13.88 -1.31 -19.38
N ASN A 275 13.70 0.00 -19.44
CA ASN A 275 12.93 0.65 -20.48
C ASN A 275 13.73 1.77 -21.12
N ARG A 276 13.85 1.71 -22.45
CA ARG A 276 14.53 2.69 -23.27
C ARG A 276 13.51 3.65 -23.86
N VAL A 277 13.57 4.92 -23.47
CA VAL A 277 12.64 5.97 -23.90
C VAL A 277 13.35 6.91 -24.86
N PRO A 278 12.96 7.01 -26.15
CA PRO A 278 13.56 7.94 -27.08
C PRO A 278 13.44 9.40 -26.63
N ILE A 279 14.53 10.14 -26.72
CA ILE A 279 14.54 11.60 -26.48
C ILE A 279 14.18 12.29 -27.79
N LEU A 280 13.04 12.95 -27.81
CA LEU A 280 12.52 13.73 -28.94
C LEU A 280 12.66 15.24 -28.63
N PRO A 281 12.48 16.13 -29.62
CA PRO A 281 12.76 17.56 -29.47
C PRO A 281 12.09 18.24 -28.25
N MET A 282 10.80 18.04 -28.03
CA MET A 282 10.10 18.65 -26.88
C MET A 282 10.62 18.09 -25.55
N PHE A 283 10.95 16.79 -25.51
CA PHE A 283 11.54 16.20 -24.31
C PHE A 283 12.97 16.70 -24.10
N ALA A 284 13.78 16.82 -25.15
CA ALA A 284 15.13 17.39 -25.09
C ALA A 284 15.11 18.84 -24.58
N ASP A 285 14.11 19.65 -24.95
CA ASP A 285 13.93 21.00 -24.44
C ASP A 285 13.61 21.02 -22.95
N VAL A 286 12.73 20.11 -22.48
CA VAL A 286 12.48 19.96 -21.03
C VAL A 286 13.75 19.59 -20.27
N LEU A 287 14.59 18.71 -20.80
CA LEU A 287 15.88 18.34 -20.17
C LEU A 287 16.85 19.54 -20.15
N LYS A 288 16.91 20.33 -21.22
CA LYS A 288 17.71 21.56 -21.28
C LYS A 288 17.26 22.56 -20.22
N GLN A 289 15.96 22.78 -20.09
CA GLN A 289 15.41 23.66 -19.04
C GLN A 289 15.70 23.11 -17.64
N ALA A 290 15.57 21.79 -17.42
CA ALA A 290 15.89 21.17 -16.15
C ALA A 290 17.37 21.34 -15.78
N LYS A 291 18.27 21.30 -16.74
CA LYS A 291 19.71 21.57 -16.54
C LYS A 291 19.99 23.04 -16.19
N GLN A 292 19.25 23.96 -16.81
CA GLN A 292 19.37 25.40 -16.56
C GLN A 292 18.87 25.80 -15.17
N TYR A 293 17.72 25.26 -14.74
CA TYR A 293 17.08 25.63 -13.46
C TYR A 293 17.50 24.77 -12.28
N GLY A 294 18.07 23.57 -12.54
CA GLY A 294 18.49 22.64 -11.51
C GLY A 294 19.89 22.92 -11.00
N SER A 295 20.10 22.77 -9.71
CA SER A 295 21.43 22.86 -9.07
C SER A 295 22.03 21.48 -8.80
N GLY A 296 21.29 20.38 -9.08
CA GLY A 296 21.69 19.02 -8.74
C GLY A 296 22.62 18.39 -9.77
N LYS A 297 23.65 17.70 -9.28
CA LYS A 297 24.60 16.97 -10.14
C LYS A 297 24.08 15.57 -10.52
N LYS A 298 23.23 14.97 -9.70
CA LYS A 298 22.77 13.57 -9.87
C LYS A 298 21.39 13.50 -10.54
N TYR A 299 20.38 14.10 -9.98
CA TYR A 299 19.00 14.00 -10.46
C TYR A 299 18.64 15.12 -11.41
N VAL A 300 17.79 14.80 -12.41
CA VAL A 300 17.28 15.78 -13.39
C VAL A 300 16.30 16.74 -12.71
N PHE A 301 15.33 16.20 -11.95
CA PHE A 301 14.30 16.99 -11.25
C PHE A 301 14.64 17.15 -9.79
N THR A 302 15.42 18.17 -9.48
CA THR A 302 15.98 18.43 -8.14
C THR A 302 14.99 19.08 -7.19
N SER A 303 15.22 18.92 -5.89
CA SER A 303 14.53 19.67 -4.83
C SER A 303 15.51 19.95 -3.69
N SER A 304 15.59 21.22 -3.29
CA SER A 304 16.34 21.64 -2.10
C SER A 304 15.61 21.31 -0.78
N GLN A 305 14.30 21.06 -0.86
CA GLN A 305 13.45 20.77 0.31
C GLN A 305 13.29 19.27 0.59
N SER A 306 13.85 18.40 -0.27
CA SER A 306 13.75 16.96 -0.12
C SER A 306 15.09 16.38 0.33
N ASN A 307 15.07 15.60 1.42
CA ASN A 307 16.25 14.83 1.88
C ASN A 307 16.79 13.85 0.83
N LYS A 308 16.04 13.61 -0.26
CA LYS A 308 16.41 12.73 -1.37
C LYS A 308 17.13 13.45 -2.51
N ASN A 309 17.31 14.76 -2.43
CA ASN A 309 17.87 15.61 -3.49
C ASN A 309 17.09 15.61 -4.83
N HIS A 310 15.92 14.99 -4.90
CA HIS A 310 14.97 15.04 -6.01
C HIS A 310 13.58 15.37 -5.50
N ILE A 311 12.68 15.85 -6.38
CA ILE A 311 11.28 16.10 -6.01
C ILE A 311 10.60 14.77 -5.62
N ASP A 312 9.71 14.82 -4.62
CA ASP A 312 8.91 13.65 -4.27
C ASP A 312 7.71 13.52 -5.22
N ARG A 313 7.32 12.28 -5.54
CA ARG A 313 6.14 12.04 -6.39
C ARG A 313 4.84 12.63 -5.81
N LEU A 314 4.75 12.77 -4.48
CA LEU A 314 3.62 13.40 -3.83
C LEU A 314 3.55 14.90 -4.14
N THR A 315 4.70 15.55 -4.38
CA THR A 315 4.76 16.94 -4.81
C THR A 315 4.00 17.14 -6.12
N LEU A 316 4.14 16.24 -7.08
CA LEU A 316 3.39 16.28 -8.35
C LEU A 316 1.88 16.21 -8.13
N SER A 317 1.44 15.27 -7.29
CA SER A 317 0.02 15.10 -6.97
C SER A 317 -0.56 16.28 -6.20
N ASN A 318 0.22 16.85 -5.27
CA ASN A 318 -0.17 18.00 -4.49
C ASN A 318 -0.23 19.28 -5.35
N ALA A 319 0.70 19.47 -6.29
CA ALA A 319 0.69 20.58 -7.22
C ALA A 319 -0.60 20.57 -8.07
N ILE A 320 -0.93 19.45 -8.70
CA ILE A 320 -2.17 19.29 -9.46
C ILE A 320 -3.38 19.54 -8.56
N ARG A 321 -3.44 18.92 -7.36
CA ARG A 321 -4.58 19.07 -6.45
C ARG A 321 -4.83 20.51 -6.02
N ARG A 322 -3.76 21.29 -5.78
CA ARG A 322 -3.85 22.69 -5.32
C ARG A 322 -4.22 23.65 -6.45
N HIS A 323 -3.68 23.41 -7.64
CA HIS A 323 -3.75 24.40 -8.73
C HIS A 323 -4.67 23.98 -9.90
N ARG A 324 -5.33 22.82 -9.84
CA ARG A 324 -6.20 22.32 -10.89
C ARG A 324 -7.27 23.32 -11.33
N GLU A 325 -7.97 23.93 -10.37
CA GLU A 325 -9.04 24.89 -10.64
C GLU A 325 -8.51 26.19 -11.23
N GLN A 326 -7.34 26.65 -10.77
CA GLN A 326 -6.64 27.80 -11.36
C GLN A 326 -6.18 27.53 -12.79
N MET A 327 -5.89 26.25 -13.12
CA MET A 327 -5.62 25.82 -14.50
C MET A 327 -6.88 25.80 -15.38
N GLY A 328 -8.07 26.05 -14.85
CA GLY A 328 -9.32 25.98 -15.55
C GLY A 328 -9.90 24.57 -15.70
N ILE A 329 -9.40 23.57 -14.97
CA ILE A 329 -9.81 22.17 -15.09
C ILE A 329 -10.76 21.82 -13.95
N LYS A 330 -12.01 21.52 -14.29
CA LYS A 330 -13.07 21.19 -13.35
C LYS A 330 -12.93 19.77 -12.80
N GLU A 331 -12.70 18.79 -13.66
CA GLU A 331 -12.63 17.39 -13.27
C GLU A 331 -11.26 17.05 -12.66
N ARG A 332 -11.29 16.30 -11.56
CA ARG A 332 -10.06 15.89 -10.86
C ARG A 332 -9.21 14.94 -11.69
N PHE A 333 -7.93 15.27 -11.85
CA PHE A 333 -6.94 14.41 -12.45
C PHE A 333 -5.69 14.27 -11.57
N THR A 334 -4.81 13.37 -11.92
CA THR A 334 -3.58 13.03 -11.19
C THR A 334 -2.41 12.91 -12.18
N PRO A 335 -1.14 12.90 -11.72
CA PRO A 335 0.00 12.64 -12.62
C PRO A 335 -0.13 11.34 -13.42
N HIS A 336 -0.79 10.31 -12.85
CA HIS A 336 -1.00 9.05 -13.57
C HIS A 336 -2.04 9.18 -14.70
N ASP A 337 -2.95 10.13 -14.58
CA ASP A 337 -3.93 10.38 -15.65
C ASP A 337 -3.27 11.10 -16.86
N LEU A 338 -2.17 11.86 -16.67
CA LEU A 338 -1.35 12.36 -17.78
C LEU A 338 -0.75 11.20 -18.61
N ARG A 339 -0.22 10.18 -17.94
CA ARG A 339 0.27 8.97 -18.61
C ARG A 339 -0.86 8.22 -19.32
N ARG A 340 -2.05 8.13 -18.72
CA ARG A 340 -3.23 7.51 -19.33
C ARG A 340 -3.69 8.31 -20.55
N THR A 341 -3.68 9.63 -20.48
CA THR A 341 -3.97 10.53 -21.57
C THR A 341 -3.07 10.24 -22.79
N MET A 342 -1.76 10.22 -22.58
CA MET A 342 -0.80 9.90 -23.63
C MET A 342 -1.09 8.50 -24.22
N ARG A 343 -1.32 7.48 -23.39
CA ARG A 343 -1.66 6.13 -23.87
C ARG A 343 -2.95 6.11 -24.74
N THR A 344 -3.97 6.86 -24.31
CA THR A 344 -5.22 7.00 -25.06
C THR A 344 -4.97 7.70 -26.40
N LYS A 345 -4.19 8.77 -26.38
CA LYS A 345 -3.84 9.51 -27.61
C LYS A 345 -3.01 8.68 -28.59
N LEU A 346 -2.12 7.82 -28.11
CA LEU A 346 -1.42 6.87 -29.00
C LEU A 346 -2.40 5.92 -29.72
N ALA A 347 -3.45 5.45 -29.02
CA ALA A 347 -4.47 4.62 -29.63
C ALA A 347 -5.30 5.40 -30.66
N GLU A 348 -5.69 6.65 -30.36
CA GLU A 348 -6.39 7.55 -31.30
C GLU A 348 -5.55 7.83 -32.55
N LEU A 349 -4.22 7.84 -32.43
CA LEU A 349 -3.27 8.01 -33.54
C LEU A 349 -3.00 6.71 -34.34
N GLY A 350 -3.66 5.61 -33.99
CA GLY A 350 -3.50 4.32 -34.67
C GLY A 350 -2.23 3.56 -34.30
N VAL A 351 -1.55 3.92 -33.23
CA VAL A 351 -0.37 3.18 -32.75
C VAL A 351 -0.80 1.81 -32.24
N ASN A 352 -0.13 0.77 -32.73
CA ASN A 352 -0.37 -0.61 -32.32
C ASN A 352 -0.25 -0.77 -30.79
N ASP A 353 -1.16 -1.52 -30.16
CA ASP A 353 -1.23 -1.70 -28.72
C ASP A 353 0.07 -2.26 -28.13
N ILE A 354 0.73 -3.20 -28.82
CA ILE A 354 2.02 -3.76 -28.36
C ILE A 354 3.05 -2.64 -28.26
N ILE A 355 3.16 -1.79 -29.27
CA ILE A 355 4.11 -0.67 -29.30
C ILE A 355 3.77 0.34 -28.18
N ALA A 356 2.51 0.68 -28.02
CA ALA A 356 2.06 1.58 -26.97
C ALA A 356 2.37 1.03 -25.56
N GLU A 357 2.20 -0.27 -25.33
CA GLU A 357 2.58 -0.93 -24.07
C GLU A 357 4.11 -0.95 -23.86
N GLN A 358 4.89 -1.13 -24.95
CA GLN A 358 6.37 -1.04 -24.89
C GLN A 358 6.85 0.39 -24.60
N VAL A 359 6.23 1.42 -25.18
CA VAL A 359 6.50 2.83 -24.81
C VAL A 359 6.31 3.04 -23.32
N LEU A 360 5.24 2.50 -22.74
CA LEU A 360 4.93 2.62 -21.33
C LEU A 360 5.82 1.75 -20.42
N GLY A 361 6.67 0.88 -20.94
CA GLY A 361 7.48 -0.06 -20.15
C GLY A 361 6.64 -1.10 -19.42
N HIS A 362 5.58 -1.59 -20.06
CA HIS A 362 4.81 -2.74 -19.61
C HIS A 362 5.41 -4.03 -20.15
N LYS A 363 5.40 -5.08 -19.34
CA LYS A 363 5.77 -6.41 -19.82
C LYS A 363 4.68 -6.95 -20.75
N LEU A 364 5.10 -7.51 -21.86
CA LEU A 364 4.20 -8.32 -22.67
C LEU A 364 3.75 -9.53 -21.87
N SER A 365 2.45 -9.82 -21.90
CA SER A 365 1.87 -10.97 -21.19
C SER A 365 1.91 -12.23 -22.05
N GLY A 366 1.85 -13.40 -21.40
CA GLY A 366 1.77 -14.70 -22.07
C GLY A 366 3.08 -15.11 -22.77
N ILE A 367 2.97 -16.01 -23.74
CA ILE A 367 4.07 -16.62 -24.48
C ILE A 367 4.94 -15.59 -25.19
N VAL A 368 4.31 -14.54 -25.76
CA VAL A 368 5.02 -13.45 -26.45
C VAL A 368 6.05 -12.78 -25.53
N GLY A 369 5.72 -12.53 -24.28
CA GLY A 369 6.62 -11.91 -23.32
C GLY A 369 7.83 -12.77 -22.90
N VAL A 370 7.74 -14.09 -23.10
CA VAL A 370 8.82 -15.04 -22.79
C VAL A 370 9.88 -15.08 -23.89
N TYR A 371 9.44 -15.11 -25.14
CA TYR A 371 10.34 -15.30 -26.28
C TYR A 371 10.79 -14.02 -26.97
N ASN A 372 9.98 -12.96 -26.93
CA ASN A 372 10.29 -11.71 -27.60
C ASN A 372 11.27 -10.86 -26.78
N ARG A 373 12.50 -10.71 -27.28
CA ARG A 373 13.58 -9.90 -26.69
C ARG A 373 13.85 -8.60 -27.47
N TYR A 374 13.05 -8.33 -28.50
CA TYR A 374 13.21 -7.13 -29.31
C TYR A 374 12.87 -5.87 -28.51
N GLN A 375 13.69 -4.82 -28.64
CA GLN A 375 13.60 -3.60 -27.83
C GLN A 375 12.58 -2.57 -28.37
N TYR A 376 12.13 -2.71 -29.61
CA TYR A 376 11.19 -1.81 -30.27
C TYR A 376 11.61 -0.33 -30.29
N ASP A 377 12.93 -0.04 -30.30
CA ASP A 377 13.42 1.34 -30.18
C ASP A 377 12.99 2.23 -31.36
N ALA A 378 12.97 1.71 -32.58
CA ALA A 378 12.52 2.43 -33.77
C ALA A 378 11.01 2.72 -33.72
N GLU A 379 10.21 1.72 -33.40
CA GLU A 379 8.75 1.80 -33.31
C GLU A 379 8.32 2.72 -32.15
N LYS A 380 8.99 2.63 -31.00
CA LYS A 380 8.77 3.56 -29.88
C LYS A 380 9.07 5.00 -30.28
N ARG A 381 10.14 5.23 -31.04
CA ARG A 381 10.50 6.56 -31.54
C ARG A 381 9.42 7.10 -32.49
N GLN A 382 8.94 6.28 -33.41
CA GLN A 382 7.86 6.66 -34.33
C GLN A 382 6.55 6.99 -33.58
N ALA A 383 6.17 6.14 -32.63
CA ALA A 383 4.96 6.34 -31.81
C ALA A 383 5.02 7.65 -31.00
N LEU A 384 6.17 7.91 -30.35
CA LEU A 384 6.37 9.14 -29.59
C LEU A 384 6.44 10.37 -30.51
N ALA A 385 7.00 10.27 -31.74
CA ALA A 385 7.03 11.36 -32.71
C ALA A 385 5.62 11.72 -33.19
N LEU A 386 4.75 10.73 -33.44
CA LEU A 386 3.33 10.97 -33.74
C LEU A 386 2.64 11.70 -32.58
N TRP A 387 2.89 11.28 -31.35
CA TRP A 387 2.34 11.95 -30.17
C TRP A 387 2.87 13.37 -30.01
N GLU A 388 4.16 13.59 -30.14
CA GLU A 388 4.77 14.93 -30.01
C GLU A 388 4.22 15.89 -31.07
N LYS A 389 4.05 15.41 -32.33
CA LYS A 389 3.39 16.18 -33.38
C LYS A 389 1.97 16.54 -33.00
N ARG A 390 1.16 15.56 -32.56
CA ARG A 390 -0.22 15.82 -32.14
C ARG A 390 -0.30 16.78 -30.95
N LEU A 391 0.59 16.65 -29.98
CA LEU A 391 0.69 17.54 -28.83
C LEU A 391 1.01 18.97 -29.28
N SER A 392 1.92 19.15 -30.23
CA SER A 392 2.23 20.47 -30.81
C SER A 392 1.00 21.11 -31.46
N GLU A 393 0.22 20.33 -32.22
CA GLU A 393 -1.04 20.81 -32.83
C GLU A 393 -2.08 21.21 -31.77
N ILE A 394 -2.18 20.50 -30.67
CA ILE A 394 -3.07 20.83 -29.54
C ILE A 394 -2.66 22.15 -28.88
N ILE A 395 -1.35 22.32 -28.65
CA ILE A 395 -0.81 23.47 -27.94
C ILE A 395 -0.85 24.74 -28.81
N GLN A 396 -0.44 24.61 -30.05
CA GLN A 396 -0.37 25.69 -31.03
C GLN A 396 -1.16 25.28 -32.28
N PRO A 397 -2.49 25.37 -32.25
CA PRO A 397 -3.26 25.09 -33.46
C PRO A 397 -2.82 26.04 -34.56
N ALA A 398 -2.56 25.48 -35.73
CA ALA A 398 -2.29 26.29 -36.91
C ALA A 398 -3.40 27.34 -37.09
N PRO A 399 -3.11 28.57 -37.55
CA PRO A 399 -4.13 29.51 -37.85
C PRO A 399 -5.09 28.87 -38.89
N PRO A 400 -6.40 29.11 -38.76
CA PRO A 400 -7.36 28.52 -39.68
C PRO A 400 -6.95 28.85 -41.11
N ASP A 401 -6.89 27.83 -41.94
CA ASP A 401 -6.51 27.95 -43.37
C ASP A 401 -7.44 28.99 -44.01
N LYS A 402 -6.91 30.15 -44.44
CA LYS A 402 -7.69 31.24 -45.01
C LYS A 402 -8.39 30.81 -46.34
N ASN A 403 -8.09 29.64 -46.87
CA ASN A 403 -8.59 29.08 -48.10
C ASN A 403 -9.72 28.07 -47.97
N VAL A 404 -10.20 27.78 -46.74
CA VAL A 404 -11.38 26.93 -46.55
C VAL A 404 -12.63 27.80 -46.72
N ILE A 405 -13.15 27.83 -47.94
CA ILE A 405 -14.47 28.41 -48.25
C ILE A 405 -15.51 27.40 -47.70
N PRO A 406 -16.37 27.79 -46.75
CA PRO A 406 -17.41 26.89 -46.28
C PRO A 406 -18.37 26.55 -47.43
N PHE A 407 -18.51 25.28 -47.75
CA PHE A 407 -19.47 24.80 -48.74
C PHE A 407 -20.89 25.12 -48.25
N LYS A 408 -21.48 26.20 -48.79
CA LYS A 408 -22.91 26.48 -48.59
C LYS A 408 -23.70 25.42 -49.36
N GLY A 409 -24.17 24.40 -48.63
CA GLY A 409 -25.07 23.41 -49.19
C GLY A 409 -26.27 24.11 -49.85
N ALA A 410 -26.51 23.81 -51.13
CA ALA A 410 -27.69 24.24 -51.86
C ALA A 410 -28.94 23.76 -51.11
N ARG A 411 -29.77 24.68 -50.63
CA ARG A 411 -31.15 24.34 -50.24
C ARG A 411 -31.87 23.91 -51.49
N HIS A 412 -32.20 22.63 -51.62
CA HIS A 412 -33.22 22.20 -52.56
C HIS A 412 -34.56 22.71 -52.01
N GLY A 413 -35.21 23.55 -52.84
CA GLY A 413 -36.59 23.99 -52.69
C GLY A 413 -37.58 22.88 -52.93
#